data_0cf22aa9ebebcfb80301b0d47bc1ced3
#
_entry.id   0cf22aa9ebebcfb80301b0d47bc1ced3
#
_cell.length_a   1.000
_cell.length_b   1.000
_cell.length_c   1.000
_cell.angle_alpha   90.00
_cell.angle_beta   90.00
_cell.angle_gamma   90.00
#
_symmetry.space_group_name_H-M   'P 1'
#
loop_
_entity.id
_entity.type
_entity.pdbx_description
1 polymer ?
#
loop_
_entity_poly.entity_id
_entity_poly.type
_entity_poly.pdbx_seq_one_letter_code
_entity_poly.pdbx_strand_id
1 'polypeptide(L)'
;MFNYYIDGKWIKSDEASVPFNDMGFLYGDGLFETMRFDSKRIFSIDKHIDRLLSGLNVIDLHLDKDKSDLVNLISLIIAKNNIDSGIIRLMVTRGISDIKVPSIYISIKPFY
;
A
#
# COMPACT_ATOMS: atom_id res chain seq x y z
N MET A 1 -4.36 11.55 -14.28
CA MET A 1 -3.73 10.24 -14.09
C MET A 1 -2.85 10.25 -12.87
N PHE A 2 -2.99 9.25 -12.01
CA PHE A 2 -2.19 9.18 -10.79
C PHE A 2 -1.07 8.17 -10.95
N ASN A 3 -0.04 8.28 -10.10
CA ASN A 3 1.03 7.31 -10.02
C ASN A 3 0.75 6.40 -8.82
N TYR A 4 0.62 5.10 -9.09
CA TYR A 4 0.45 4.07 -8.07
C TYR A 4 1.76 3.30 -7.88
N TYR A 5 1.90 2.66 -6.74
CA TYR A 5 3.02 1.78 -6.45
C TYR A 5 2.54 0.33 -6.51
N ILE A 6 3.15 -0.46 -7.40
CA ILE A 6 2.81 -1.87 -7.59
C ILE A 6 4.10 -2.68 -7.52
N ASP A 7 4.34 -3.31 -6.38
CA ASP A 7 5.48 -4.22 -6.18
C ASP A 7 6.81 -3.67 -6.68
N GLY A 8 7.20 -2.51 -6.20
CA GLY A 8 8.47 -1.89 -6.51
C GLY A 8 8.48 -1.01 -7.75
N LYS A 9 7.34 -0.90 -8.45
CA LYS A 9 7.24 -0.11 -9.67
C LYS A 9 6.21 1.00 -9.52
N TRP A 10 6.53 2.17 -10.04
CA TRP A 10 5.59 3.28 -10.16
C TRP A 10 4.86 3.17 -11.49
N ILE A 11 3.55 3.02 -11.45
CA ILE A 11 2.72 2.74 -12.63
C ILE A 11 1.57 3.73 -12.66
N LYS A 12 1.23 4.22 -13.86
CA LYS A 12 0.08 5.09 -14.03
C LYS A 12 -1.20 4.35 -13.65
N SER A 13 -2.13 5.05 -13.02
CA SER A 13 -3.34 4.45 -12.47
C SER A 13 -4.20 3.74 -13.52
N ASP A 14 -4.21 4.22 -14.76
CA ASP A 14 -4.96 3.58 -15.84
C ASP A 14 -4.28 2.33 -16.40
N GLU A 15 -3.02 2.11 -16.05
CA GLU A 15 -2.25 0.93 -16.47
C GLU A 15 -2.01 -0.03 -15.29
N ALA A 16 -2.42 0.35 -14.08
CA ALA A 16 -2.19 -0.45 -12.89
C ALA A 16 -3.05 -1.71 -12.92
N SER A 17 -2.45 -2.84 -12.59
CA SER A 17 -3.15 -4.12 -12.52
C SER A 17 -2.56 -4.99 -11.43
N VAL A 18 -3.38 -5.90 -10.92
CA VAL A 18 -2.98 -6.89 -9.93
C VAL A 18 -3.03 -8.26 -10.61
N PRO A 19 -2.02 -9.12 -10.42
CA PRO A 19 -2.06 -10.47 -11.00
C PRO A 19 -3.32 -11.22 -10.56
N PHE A 20 -3.95 -11.93 -11.49
CA PHE A 20 -5.17 -12.68 -11.21
C PHE A 20 -4.97 -13.70 -10.07
N ASN A 21 -3.80 -14.32 -10.01
CA ASN A 21 -3.46 -15.33 -9.01
C ASN A 21 -2.83 -14.74 -7.73
N ASP A 22 -3.00 -13.44 -7.50
CA ASP A 22 -2.64 -12.84 -6.21
C ASP A 22 -3.53 -13.41 -5.12
N MET A 23 -2.92 -13.85 -4.02
CA MET A 23 -3.64 -14.50 -2.91
C MET A 23 -4.60 -13.55 -2.21
N GLY A 24 -4.28 -12.27 -2.16
CA GLY A 24 -5.19 -11.26 -1.62
C GLY A 24 -6.44 -11.12 -2.47
N PHE A 25 -6.27 -11.10 -3.79
CA PHE A 25 -7.40 -11.02 -4.70
C PHE A 25 -8.28 -12.28 -4.65
N LEU A 26 -7.66 -13.46 -4.72
CA LEU A 26 -8.40 -14.71 -4.77
C LEU A 26 -9.04 -15.10 -3.44
N TYR A 27 -8.35 -14.88 -2.32
CA TYR A 27 -8.75 -15.44 -1.03
C TYR A 27 -8.85 -14.40 0.09
N GLY A 28 -8.63 -13.15 -0.20
CA GLY A 28 -8.56 -12.12 0.84
C GLY A 28 -7.36 -12.29 1.77
N ASP A 29 -6.30 -12.97 1.32
CA ASP A 29 -5.12 -13.25 2.14
C ASP A 29 -4.17 -12.07 2.11
N GLY A 30 -4.43 -11.12 2.98
CA GLY A 30 -3.68 -9.89 3.09
C GLY A 30 -4.38 -8.90 4.01
N LEU A 31 -3.79 -7.75 4.16
CA LEU A 31 -4.33 -6.66 4.96
C LEU A 31 -4.20 -5.34 4.22
N PHE A 32 -5.03 -4.38 4.58
CA PHE A 32 -4.92 -3.04 4.02
C PHE A 32 -5.17 -1.98 5.08
N GLU A 33 -4.63 -0.80 4.84
CA GLU A 33 -4.89 0.40 5.61
C GLU A 33 -5.36 1.50 4.68
N THR A 34 -6.37 2.23 5.10
CA THR A 34 -6.84 3.42 4.39
C THR A 34 -6.46 4.64 5.22
N MET A 35 -5.65 5.51 4.64
CA MET A 35 -5.08 6.66 5.34
C MET A 35 -5.55 7.95 4.68
N ARG A 36 -6.01 8.87 5.50
CA ARG A 36 -6.39 10.20 5.05
C ARG A 36 -5.19 11.13 5.21
N PHE A 37 -4.98 12.01 4.23
CA PHE A 37 -3.98 13.06 4.34
C PHE A 37 -4.59 14.41 3.98
N ASP A 38 -4.05 15.45 4.59
CA ASP A 38 -4.45 16.83 4.35
C ASP A 38 -3.20 17.70 4.43
N SER A 39 -3.10 18.70 3.55
CA SER A 39 -1.91 19.53 3.43
C SER A 39 -0.63 18.66 3.36
N LYS A 40 -0.72 17.56 2.62
CA LYS A 40 0.34 16.58 2.41
C LYS A 40 0.80 15.87 3.68
N ARG A 41 -0.02 15.87 4.74
CA ARG A 41 0.27 15.21 6.01
C ARG A 41 -0.74 14.11 6.26
N ILE A 42 -0.23 12.93 6.63
CA ILE A 42 -1.06 11.77 6.94
C ILE A 42 -1.53 11.85 8.39
N PHE A 43 -2.84 11.64 8.60
CA PHE A 43 -3.38 11.51 9.95
C PHE A 43 -2.96 10.16 10.55
N SER A 44 -2.29 10.22 11.70
CA SER A 44 -1.94 9.05 12.50
C SER A 44 -1.17 7.98 11.71
N ILE A 45 -0.22 8.40 10.89
CA ILE A 45 0.54 7.45 10.07
C ILE A 45 1.19 6.36 10.92
N ASP A 46 1.73 6.71 12.07
CA ASP A 46 2.38 5.74 12.95
C ASP A 46 1.41 4.65 13.39
N LYS A 47 0.19 5.02 13.79
CA LYS A 47 -0.83 4.06 14.21
C LYS A 47 -1.27 3.15 13.07
N HIS A 48 -1.42 3.71 11.87
CA HIS A 48 -1.78 2.91 10.69
C HIS A 48 -0.71 1.87 10.37
N ILE A 49 0.55 2.28 10.34
CA ILE A 49 1.64 1.38 10.00
C ILE A 49 1.84 0.35 11.12
N ASP A 50 1.79 0.75 12.38
CA ASP A 50 1.92 -0.17 13.50
C ASP A 50 0.82 -1.23 13.48
N ARG A 51 -0.43 -0.82 13.20
CA ARG A 51 -1.55 -1.77 13.10
C ARG A 51 -1.37 -2.74 11.94
N LEU A 52 -0.91 -2.25 10.78
CA LEU A 52 -0.63 -3.11 9.64
C LEU A 52 0.44 -4.14 9.98
N LEU A 53 1.57 -3.70 10.54
CA LEU A 53 2.68 -4.60 10.87
C LEU A 53 2.28 -5.62 11.94
N SER A 54 1.50 -5.20 12.95
CA SER A 54 0.97 -6.12 13.96
C SER A 54 0.05 -7.16 13.34
N GLY A 55 -0.83 -6.73 12.44
CA GLY A 55 -1.74 -7.64 11.74
C GLY A 55 -1.01 -8.63 10.86
N LEU A 56 -0.01 -8.18 10.12
CA LEU A 56 0.81 -9.06 9.29
C LEU A 56 1.50 -10.13 10.14
N ASN A 57 1.97 -9.76 11.32
CA ASN A 57 2.57 -10.70 12.24
C ASN A 57 1.55 -11.77 12.69
N VAL A 58 0.31 -11.36 12.96
CA VAL A 58 -0.75 -12.29 13.38
C VAL A 58 -1.04 -13.32 12.29
N ILE A 59 -1.05 -12.94 11.02
CA ILE A 59 -1.30 -13.87 9.91
C ILE A 59 -0.03 -14.52 9.39
N ASP A 60 1.08 -14.33 10.08
CA ASP A 60 2.38 -14.93 9.72
C ASP A 60 2.82 -14.55 8.30
N LEU A 61 2.64 -13.31 7.94
CA LEU A 61 3.08 -12.78 6.66
C LEU A 61 4.31 -11.91 6.88
N HIS A 62 5.45 -12.37 6.38
CA HIS A 62 6.74 -11.71 6.61
C HIS A 62 7.08 -10.78 5.45
N LEU A 63 7.02 -9.49 5.73
CA LEU A 63 7.39 -8.44 4.79
C LEU A 63 8.86 -8.08 5.00
N ASP A 64 9.61 -7.90 3.91
CA ASP A 64 11.01 -7.49 3.98
C ASP A 64 11.20 -5.98 4.11
N LYS A 65 10.15 -5.27 4.48
CA LYS A 65 10.16 -3.83 4.70
C LYS A 65 9.75 -3.53 6.13
N ASP A 66 10.47 -2.61 6.75
CA ASP A 66 10.16 -2.18 8.10
C ASP A 66 9.24 -0.94 8.09
N LYS A 67 8.92 -0.44 9.28
CA LYS A 67 8.07 0.74 9.43
C LYS A 67 8.62 1.94 8.68
N SER A 68 9.91 2.18 8.76
CA SER A 68 10.56 3.30 8.08
C SER A 68 10.42 3.20 6.57
N ASP A 69 10.58 2.01 6.01
CA ASP A 69 10.41 1.78 4.58
C ASP A 69 8.99 2.11 4.12
N LEU A 70 8.00 1.67 4.87
CA LEU A 70 6.59 1.91 4.54
C LEU A 70 6.23 3.38 4.66
N VAL A 71 6.70 4.06 5.70
CA VAL A 71 6.48 5.51 5.87
C VAL A 71 7.10 6.26 4.69
N ASN A 72 8.29 5.87 4.25
CA ASN A 72 8.93 6.49 3.10
C ASN A 72 8.15 6.30 1.81
N LEU A 73 7.60 5.12 1.57
CA LEU A 73 6.77 4.85 0.38
C LEU A 73 5.51 5.73 0.38
N ILE A 74 4.88 5.88 1.53
CA ILE A 74 3.69 6.73 1.65
C ILE A 74 4.03 8.19 1.37
N SER A 75 5.15 8.68 1.89
CA SER A 75 5.61 10.04 1.60
C SER A 75 5.92 10.23 0.12
N LEU A 76 6.52 9.23 -0.51
CA LEU A 76 6.86 9.28 -1.93
C LEU A 76 5.62 9.32 -2.82
N ILE A 77 4.59 8.56 -2.53
CA ILE A 77 3.40 8.56 -3.38
C ILE A 77 2.69 9.91 -3.33
N ILE A 78 2.67 10.57 -2.18
CA ILE A 78 2.14 11.93 -2.08
C ILE A 78 2.97 12.89 -2.94
N ALA A 79 4.29 12.84 -2.83
CA ALA A 79 5.18 13.70 -3.58
C ALA A 79 5.06 13.48 -5.09
N LYS A 80 4.97 12.23 -5.53
CA LYS A 80 4.89 11.90 -6.96
C LYS A 80 3.58 12.31 -7.61
N ASN A 81 2.53 12.51 -6.81
CA ASN A 81 1.21 12.86 -7.35
C ASN A 81 0.87 14.33 -7.18
N ASN A 82 1.60 15.02 -6.33
CA ASN A 82 1.35 16.44 -6.05
C ASN A 82 -0.11 16.73 -5.73
N ILE A 83 -0.72 15.88 -4.90
CA ILE A 83 -2.09 16.02 -4.39
C ILE A 83 -1.98 16.57 -2.98
N ASP A 84 -2.78 17.60 -2.67
CA ASP A 84 -2.71 18.26 -1.37
C ASP A 84 -3.47 17.49 -0.29
N SER A 85 -4.64 16.98 -0.62
CA SER A 85 -5.52 16.27 0.31
C SER A 85 -6.17 15.09 -0.39
N GLY A 86 -6.31 13.99 0.32
CA GLY A 86 -6.91 12.80 -0.27
C GLY A 86 -6.85 11.58 0.61
N ILE A 87 -6.90 10.43 -0.05
CA ILE A 87 -6.88 9.12 0.57
C ILE A 87 -5.79 8.27 -0.07
N ILE A 88 -5.03 7.58 0.78
CA ILE A 88 -4.07 6.56 0.37
C ILE A 88 -4.57 5.21 0.87
N ARG A 89 -4.50 4.21 0.00
CA ARG A 89 -4.77 2.83 0.40
C ARG A 89 -3.49 2.02 0.23
N LEU A 90 -3.02 1.46 1.34
CA LEU A 90 -1.83 0.61 1.38
C LEU A 90 -2.31 -0.83 1.58
N MET A 91 -1.98 -1.70 0.63
CA MET A 91 -2.39 -3.10 0.66
C MET A 91 -1.16 -4.00 0.64
N VAL A 92 -1.14 -4.99 1.51
CA VAL A 92 -0.11 -6.02 1.54
C VAL A 92 -0.81 -7.37 1.43
N THR A 93 -0.44 -8.16 0.43
CA THR A 93 -0.98 -9.51 0.25
C THR A 93 0.12 -10.53 0.41
N ARG A 94 -0.27 -11.81 0.53
CA ARG A 94 0.69 -12.91 0.55
C ARG A 94 1.36 -13.11 -0.81
N GLY A 95 0.91 -12.38 -1.84
CA GLY A 95 1.48 -12.39 -3.17
C GLY A 95 0.95 -13.54 -4.03
N ILE A 96 1.70 -13.84 -5.09
CA ILE A 96 1.36 -14.91 -6.00
C ILE A 96 1.77 -16.24 -5.37
N SER A 97 0.84 -17.21 -5.34
CA SER A 97 1.04 -18.47 -4.62
C SER A 97 2.30 -19.23 -5.01
N ASP A 98 2.68 -19.18 -6.27
CA ASP A 98 3.85 -19.91 -6.77
C ASP A 98 5.17 -19.28 -6.32
N ILE A 99 5.19 -17.97 -6.09
CA ILE A 99 6.41 -17.23 -5.75
C ILE A 99 6.59 -17.14 -4.23
N LYS A 100 5.49 -17.04 -3.47
CA LYS A 100 5.49 -16.94 -2.01
C LYS A 100 6.25 -15.72 -1.47
N VAL A 101 6.19 -14.61 -2.22
CA VAL A 101 6.76 -13.33 -1.82
C VAL A 101 5.61 -12.34 -1.64
N PRO A 102 5.51 -11.65 -0.49
CA PRO A 102 4.45 -10.68 -0.29
C PRO A 102 4.47 -9.57 -1.34
N SER A 103 3.28 -9.09 -1.69
CA SER A 103 3.11 -7.98 -2.62
C SER A 103 2.63 -6.75 -1.91
N ILE A 104 3.06 -5.57 -2.36
CA ILE A 104 2.65 -4.28 -1.84
C ILE A 104 2.02 -3.47 -2.97
N TYR A 105 0.79 -3.00 -2.74
CA TYR A 105 0.07 -2.14 -3.67
C TYR A 105 -0.36 -0.89 -2.95
N ILE A 106 -0.06 0.27 -3.53
CA ILE A 106 -0.45 1.56 -2.94
C ILE A 106 -1.14 2.40 -3.98
N SER A 107 -2.35 2.86 -3.67
CA SER A 107 -3.11 3.78 -4.50
C SER A 107 -3.34 5.10 -3.77
N ILE A 108 -3.65 6.13 -4.54
CA ILE A 108 -3.89 7.46 -4.02
C ILE A 108 -5.01 8.11 -4.85
N LYS A 109 -5.86 8.88 -4.19
CA LYS A 109 -6.86 9.70 -4.88
C LYS A 109 -7.13 10.96 -4.07
N PRO A 110 -7.53 12.06 -4.72
CA PRO A 110 -7.87 13.28 -3.99
C PRO A 110 -9.24 13.16 -3.34
N PHE A 111 -9.48 14.02 -2.36
CA PHE A 111 -10.83 14.35 -1.94
C PHE A 111 -11.44 15.32 -2.94
N TYR A 112 -12.73 15.26 -3.06
CA TYR A 112 -13.52 16.25 -3.81
C TYR A 112 -14.84 16.52 -3.15
#